data_498c13613eab89231fb3943f91baeade
#
_entry.id   498c13613eab89231fb3943f91baeade
#
_cell.length_a   1.000
_cell.length_b   1.000
_cell.length_c   1.000
_cell.angle_alpha   90.00
_cell.angle_beta   90.00
_cell.angle_gamma   90.00
#
_symmetry.space_group_name_H-M   'P 1'
#
loop_
_entity.id
_entity.type
_entity.pdbx_description
1 polymer ?
#
loop_
_entity_poly.entity_id
_entity_poly.type
_entity_poly.pdbx_seq_one_letter_code
_entity_poly.pdbx_strand_id
1 'polypeptide(L)' 'MLYLSEVLIQNPQLANFDDLVDLIKEKRKNEMFFRIDVKPPYPDTPENWEDRLEAAFY' A
#
# COMPACT_ATOMS: atom_id res chain seq x y z
N MET A 1 9.19 -10.63 0.77
CA MET A 1 7.96 -10.13 1.40
C MET A 1 7.90 -8.61 1.33
N LEU A 2 6.77 -8.06 0.98
CA LEU A 2 6.57 -6.62 0.91
C LEU A 2 5.90 -6.13 2.20
N TYR A 3 6.54 -5.18 2.90
CA TYR A 3 5.96 -4.55 4.09
C TYR A 3 5.42 -3.17 3.72
N LEU A 4 4.18 -2.89 4.14
CA LEU A 4 3.58 -1.59 3.86
C LEU A 4 4.40 -0.45 4.46
N SER A 5 4.94 -0.61 5.67
CA SER A 5 5.78 0.40 6.30
C SER A 5 6.99 0.76 5.43
N GLU A 6 7.63 -0.23 4.81
CA GLU A 6 8.77 0.03 3.92
C GLU A 6 8.34 0.78 2.66
N VAL A 7 7.19 0.40 2.10
CA VAL A 7 6.65 1.10 0.93
C VAL A 7 6.46 2.58 1.23
N LEU A 8 5.89 2.89 2.38
CA LEU A 8 5.65 4.29 2.77
C LEU A 8 6.95 5.06 3.00
N ILE A 9 7.94 4.44 3.64
CA ILE A 9 9.23 5.08 3.91
C ILE A 9 9.99 5.34 2.61
N GLN A 10 9.98 4.39 1.69
CA GLN A 10 10.73 4.48 0.44
C GLN A 10 10.07 5.34 -0.62
N ASN A 11 8.81 5.73 -0.41
CA ASN A 11 8.04 6.48 -1.40
C ASN A 11 7.38 7.71 -0.77
N PRO A 12 8.19 8.68 -0.26
CA PRO A 12 7.63 9.86 0.41
C PRO A 12 6.88 10.79 -0.55
N GLN A 13 7.01 10.59 -1.86
CA GLN A 13 6.29 11.37 -2.85
C GLN A 13 4.81 11.03 -2.95
N LEU A 14 4.39 9.90 -2.35
CA LEU A 14 2.97 9.52 -2.37
C LEU A 14 2.14 10.55 -1.61
N ALA A 15 1.07 11.06 -2.24
CA ALA A 15 0.28 12.15 -1.71
C ALA A 15 -1.09 11.71 -1.20
N ASN A 16 -1.60 10.57 -1.66
CA ASN A 16 -2.94 10.12 -1.33
C ASN A 16 -3.04 8.59 -1.38
N PHE A 17 -4.20 8.08 -0.94
CA PHE A 17 -4.41 6.64 -0.86
C PHE A 17 -4.45 5.97 -2.24
N ASP A 18 -5.04 6.62 -3.24
CA ASP A 18 -5.10 6.04 -4.59
C ASP A 18 -3.72 5.86 -5.20
N ASP A 19 -2.80 6.79 -4.96
CA ASP A 19 -1.41 6.66 -5.40
C ASP A 19 -0.76 5.45 -4.75
N LEU A 20 -1.04 5.21 -3.46
CA LEU A 20 -0.54 4.03 -2.77
C LEU A 20 -1.08 2.75 -3.39
N VAL A 21 -2.38 2.70 -3.68
CA VAL A 21 -3.01 1.53 -4.31
C VAL A 21 -2.33 1.21 -5.64
N ASP A 22 -2.09 2.23 -6.46
CA ASP A 22 -1.43 2.03 -7.75
C ASP A 22 0.00 1.49 -7.59
N LEU A 23 0.72 2.00 -6.59
CA LEU A 23 2.07 1.52 -6.31
C LEU A 23 2.07 0.06 -5.85
N ILE A 24 1.12 -0.33 -5.01
CA ILE A 24 1.00 -1.73 -4.56
C ILE A 24 0.75 -2.65 -5.76
N LYS A 25 -0.09 -2.23 -6.71
CA LYS A 25 -0.33 -3.00 -7.94
C LYS A 25 0.95 -3.20 -8.75
N GLU A 26 1.84 -2.22 -8.76
CA GLU A 26 3.15 -2.36 -9.42
C GLU A 26 4.08 -3.29 -8.65
N LYS A 27 4.14 -3.14 -7.32
CA LYS A 27 5.03 -3.92 -6.47
C LYS A 27 4.68 -5.41 -6.46
N ARG A 28 3.40 -5.76 -6.61
CA ARG A 28 2.96 -7.16 -6.57
C ARG A 28 3.62 -8.03 -7.65
N LYS A 29 4.11 -7.41 -8.72
CA LYS A 29 4.74 -8.14 -9.83
C LYS A 29 6.01 -8.85 -9.41
N ASN A 30 6.68 -8.36 -8.37
CA ASN A 30 7.97 -8.86 -7.92
C ASN A 30 7.95 -9.41 -6.49
N GLU A 31 6.76 -9.52 -5.87
CA GLU A 31 6.62 -9.96 -4.49
C GLU A 31 5.56 -11.05 -4.38
N MET A 32 5.77 -12.03 -3.53
CA MET A 32 4.81 -13.12 -3.32
C MET A 32 3.87 -12.83 -2.16
N PHE A 33 4.33 -12.09 -1.16
CA PHE A 33 3.57 -11.84 0.07
C PHE A 33 3.59 -10.37 0.43
N PHE A 34 2.47 -9.90 0.98
CA PHE A 34 2.30 -8.53 1.41
C PHE A 34 1.86 -8.51 2.87
N ARG A 35 2.56 -7.71 3.69
CA ARG A 35 2.22 -7.55 5.10
C ARG A 35 1.79 -6.12 5.37
N ILE A 36 0.57 -5.97 5.88
CA ILE A 36 0.01 -4.68 6.26
C ILE A 36 0.29 -4.48 7.74
N ASP A 37 1.39 -3.81 8.04
CA ASP A 37 1.90 -3.63 9.41
C ASP A 37 1.65 -2.24 9.98
N VAL A 38 1.15 -1.30 9.16
CA VAL A 38 0.84 0.07 9.60
C VAL A 38 -0.38 0.58 8.82
N LYS A 39 -1.01 1.65 9.34
CA LYS A 39 -2.09 2.32 8.63
C LYS A 39 -1.52 3.44 7.76
N PRO A 40 -1.98 3.59 6.51
CA PRO A 40 -1.54 4.70 5.67
C PRO A 40 -1.90 6.05 6.29
N PRO A 41 -1.01 7.06 6.18
CA PRO A 41 -1.21 8.36 6.84
C PRO A 41 -2.01 9.37 6.03
N TYR A 42 -2.60 8.96 4.91
CA TYR A 42 -3.25 9.89 3.99
C TYR A 42 -4.64 10.28 4.49
N PRO A 43 -5.04 11.57 4.36
CA PRO A 43 -6.37 12.00 4.80
C PRO A 43 -7.52 11.29 4.10
N ASP A 44 -7.33 10.85 2.86
CA ASP A 44 -8.35 10.15 2.07
C ASP A 44 -8.33 8.62 2.26
N THR A 45 -7.58 8.11 3.24
CA THR A 45 -7.55 6.68 3.54
C THR A 45 -8.95 6.22 3.97
N PRO A 46 -9.60 5.32 3.21
CA PRO A 46 -10.97 4.90 3.53
C PRO A 46 -11.03 3.93 4.71
N GLU A 47 -12.21 3.71 5.25
CA GLU A 47 -12.37 2.75 6.36
C GLU A 47 -11.99 1.33 5.96
N ASN A 48 -12.26 0.95 4.71
CA ASN A 48 -11.92 -0.38 4.19
C ASN A 48 -10.54 -0.45 3.55
N TRP A 49 -9.60 0.37 4.04
CA TRP A 49 -8.28 0.50 3.44
C TRP A 49 -7.50 -0.82 3.40
N GLU A 50 -7.64 -1.65 4.44
CA GLU A 50 -6.95 -2.94 4.46
C GLU A 50 -7.44 -3.85 3.34
N ASP A 51 -8.75 -3.97 3.18
CA ASP A 51 -9.35 -4.79 2.13
C ASP A 51 -8.94 -4.29 0.75
N ARG A 52 -8.89 -2.97 0.56
CA ARG A 52 -8.52 -2.39 -0.72
C ARG A 52 -7.06 -2.65 -1.05
N LEU A 53 -6.16 -2.60 -0.06
CA LEU A 53 -4.75 -2.90 -0.28
C LEU A 53 -4.53 -4.38 -0.56
N GLU A 54 -5.24 -5.25 0.14
CA GLU A 54 -5.18 -6.69 -0.15
C GLU A 54 -5.66 -6.99 -1.57
N ALA A 55 -6.76 -6.37 -1.99
CA ALA A 55 -7.29 -6.55 -3.35
C ALA A 55 -6.31 -6.03 -4.41
N ALA A 56 -5.57 -4.97 -4.12
CA ALA A 56 -4.58 -4.42 -5.04
C ALA A 56 -3.38 -5.35 -5.20
N PHE A 57 -3.00 -6.06 -4.14
CA PHE A 57 -1.84 -6.96 -4.17
C PHE A 57 -2.21 -8.35 -4.70
N TYR A 58 -3.30 -8.90 -4.23
CA TYR A 58 -3.74 -10.25 -4.57
C TYR A 58 -4.80 -10.25 -5.66
#